data_0b422a4374a2f6ed0e4035705e44aea6
#
_entry.id   0b422a4374a2f6ed0e4035705e44aea6
#
_cell.length_a   1.000
_cell.length_b   1.000
_cell.length_c   1.000
_cell.angle_alpha   90.00
_cell.angle_beta   90.00
_cell.angle_gamma   90.00
#
_symmetry.space_group_name_H-M   'P 1'
#
loop_
_entity.id
_entity.type
_entity.pdbx_description
1 polymer ?
#
loop_
_entity_poly.entity_id
_entity_poly.type
_entity_poly.pdbx_seq_one_letter_code
_entity_poly.pdbx_strand_id
1 'polypeptide(L)'
;MDPWEGWPYARAYLLLVAVAFLVVGGQVYLFHLRAAFRAKSMYGPVLLAPAIAVAGVVGAVTREGAIGWTVLVIFAIGLVEGLIGTVLHLRGIAARIGGFTVRNLTAGPPPLLPFAFGALGLTGALAVMWDAW
;
A
#
# COMPACT_ATOMS: atom_id res chain seq x y z
N MET A 1 -21.89 -2.09 -5.43
CA MET A 1 -21.77 -2.19 -3.97
C MET A 1 -22.88 -1.37 -3.34
N ASP A 2 -23.42 -1.83 -2.23
CA ASP A 2 -24.46 -1.13 -1.50
C ASP A 2 -23.86 -0.02 -0.61
N PRO A 3 -24.65 1.00 -0.25
CA PRO A 3 -24.20 2.05 0.65
C PRO A 3 -23.89 1.48 2.05
N TRP A 4 -23.12 2.24 2.84
CA TRP A 4 -22.86 1.88 4.23
C TRP A 4 -24.13 1.98 5.07
N GLU A 5 -24.41 0.97 5.87
CA GLU A 5 -25.39 1.05 6.95
C GLU A 5 -24.71 1.48 8.25
N GLY A 6 -24.89 2.75 8.63
CA GLY A 6 -24.29 3.32 9.84
C GLY A 6 -22.76 3.44 9.79
N TRP A 7 -22.10 3.11 10.92
CA TRP A 7 -20.66 3.15 11.10
C TRP A 7 -20.09 1.75 11.46
N PRO A 8 -20.06 0.78 10.53
CA PRO A 8 -19.42 -0.50 10.77
C PRO A 8 -17.89 -0.34 10.96
N TYR A 9 -17.25 -1.31 11.62
CA TYR A 9 -15.81 -1.31 11.84
C TYR A 9 -15.00 -1.15 10.55
N ALA A 10 -15.45 -1.73 9.45
CA ALA A 10 -14.80 -1.62 8.15
C ALA A 10 -14.67 -0.17 7.68
N ARG A 11 -15.67 0.66 7.94
CA ARG A 11 -15.67 2.09 7.60
C ARG A 11 -14.62 2.88 8.38
N ALA A 12 -14.54 2.65 9.70
CA ALA A 12 -13.50 3.23 10.55
C ALA A 12 -12.10 2.71 10.18
N TYR A 13 -12.01 1.41 9.83
CA TYR A 13 -10.77 0.79 9.40
C TYR A 13 -10.23 1.39 8.10
N LEU A 14 -11.08 1.76 7.13
CA LEU A 14 -10.65 2.46 5.91
C LEU A 14 -9.97 3.79 6.21
N LEU A 15 -10.43 4.55 7.22
CA LEU A 15 -9.77 5.78 7.66
C LEU A 15 -8.40 5.48 8.28
N LEU A 16 -8.30 4.43 9.09
CA LEU A 16 -7.02 3.99 9.65
C LEU A 16 -6.03 3.59 8.54
N VAL A 17 -6.49 2.83 7.55
CA VAL A 17 -5.67 2.43 6.40
C VAL A 17 -5.25 3.65 5.58
N ALA A 18 -6.11 4.64 5.40
CA ALA A 18 -5.76 5.90 4.72
C ALA A 18 -4.59 6.62 5.43
N VAL A 19 -4.67 6.75 6.75
CA VAL A 19 -3.58 7.33 7.56
C VAL A 19 -2.31 6.48 7.46
N ALA A 20 -2.43 5.16 7.55
CA ALA A 20 -1.31 4.24 7.43
C ALA A 20 -0.60 4.36 6.07
N PHE A 21 -1.34 4.54 4.96
CA PHE A 21 -0.74 4.79 3.65
C PHE A 21 0.04 6.11 3.60
N LEU A 22 -0.43 7.18 4.25
CA LEU A 22 0.34 8.42 4.33
C LEU A 22 1.64 8.25 5.13
N VAL A 23 1.59 7.53 6.24
CA VAL A 23 2.78 7.27 7.08
C VAL A 23 3.78 6.38 6.33
N VAL A 24 3.33 5.24 5.80
CA VAL A 24 4.19 4.33 5.04
C VAL A 24 4.70 4.99 3.77
N GLY A 25 3.85 5.73 3.03
CA GLY A 25 4.23 6.47 1.85
C GLY A 25 5.28 7.56 2.13
N GLY A 26 5.13 8.29 3.22
CA GLY A 26 6.13 9.24 3.69
C GLY A 26 7.48 8.57 3.99
N GLN A 27 7.46 7.42 4.63
CA GLN A 27 8.69 6.65 4.89
C GLN A 27 9.31 6.12 3.59
N VAL A 28 8.50 5.62 2.65
CA VAL A 28 8.95 5.20 1.31
C VAL A 28 9.59 6.36 0.58
N TYR A 29 8.96 7.54 0.58
CA TYR A 29 9.53 8.76 -0.02
C TYR A 29 10.92 9.07 0.53
N LEU A 30 11.08 9.09 1.86
CA LEU A 30 12.36 9.40 2.50
C LEU A 30 13.46 8.38 2.13
N PHE A 31 13.14 7.09 2.06
CA PHE A 31 14.10 6.07 1.62
C PHE A 31 14.48 6.23 0.15
N HIS A 32 13.52 6.51 -0.73
CA HIS A 32 13.78 6.72 -2.15
C HIS A 32 14.53 8.03 -2.40
N LEU A 33 14.27 9.07 -1.62
CA LEU A 33 15.02 10.33 -1.65
C LEU A 33 16.50 10.09 -1.29
N ARG A 34 16.78 9.33 -0.22
CA ARG A 34 18.15 8.93 0.14
C ARG A 34 18.84 8.14 -0.97
N ALA A 35 18.10 7.35 -1.72
CA ALA A 35 18.58 6.61 -2.87
C ALA A 35 18.65 7.46 -4.16
N ALA A 36 18.36 8.77 -4.08
CA ALA A 36 18.33 9.73 -5.20
C ALA A 36 17.41 9.30 -6.36
N PHE A 37 16.32 8.57 -6.08
CA PHE A 37 15.35 8.08 -7.08
C PHE A 37 16.00 7.46 -8.33
N ARG A 38 17.02 6.62 -8.13
CA ARG A 38 17.83 6.05 -9.23
C ARG A 38 17.06 5.18 -10.22
N ALA A 39 15.87 4.70 -9.85
CA ALA A 39 15.02 3.86 -10.70
C ALA A 39 13.62 4.47 -10.83
N LYS A 40 13.04 4.40 -12.04
CA LYS A 40 11.68 4.92 -12.29
C LYS A 40 10.61 4.23 -11.42
N SER A 41 10.80 2.95 -11.09
CA SER A 41 9.92 2.20 -10.19
C SER A 41 9.81 2.78 -8.78
N MET A 42 10.78 3.59 -8.35
CA MET A 42 10.74 4.25 -7.03
C MET A 42 9.66 5.34 -6.91
N TYR A 43 9.17 5.87 -8.03
CA TYR A 43 8.09 6.86 -8.03
C TYR A 43 6.71 6.22 -7.83
N GLY A 44 6.53 4.94 -8.18
CA GLY A 44 5.25 4.23 -8.09
C GLY A 44 4.61 4.35 -6.72
N PRO A 45 5.20 3.79 -5.66
CA PRO A 45 4.60 3.81 -4.33
C PRO A 45 4.48 5.23 -3.74
N VAL A 46 5.39 6.16 -4.11
CA VAL A 46 5.36 7.55 -3.64
C VAL A 46 4.14 8.30 -4.18
N LEU A 47 3.79 8.07 -5.44
CA LEU A 47 2.62 8.70 -6.07
C LEU A 47 1.32 7.99 -5.70
N LEU A 48 1.38 6.65 -5.53
CA LEU A 48 0.20 5.85 -5.19
C LEU A 48 -0.25 6.03 -3.73
N ALA A 49 0.67 6.20 -2.79
CA ALA A 49 0.31 6.30 -1.38
C ALA A 49 -0.73 7.40 -1.09
N PRO A 50 -0.55 8.66 -1.51
CA PRO A 50 -1.55 9.69 -1.29
C PRO A 50 -2.85 9.42 -2.07
N ALA A 51 -2.78 8.86 -3.27
CA ALA A 51 -3.97 8.50 -4.05
C ALA A 51 -4.79 7.41 -3.35
N ILE A 52 -4.13 6.38 -2.79
CA ILE A 52 -4.79 5.31 -2.03
C ILE A 52 -5.35 5.86 -0.71
N ALA A 53 -4.64 6.78 -0.05
CA ALA A 53 -5.16 7.42 1.15
C ALA A 53 -6.46 8.19 0.86
N VAL A 54 -6.50 8.95 -0.23
CA VAL A 54 -7.74 9.62 -0.67
C VAL A 54 -8.84 8.60 -0.96
N ALA A 55 -8.52 7.51 -1.66
CA ALA A 55 -9.48 6.43 -1.92
C ALA A 55 -10.02 5.81 -0.62
N GLY A 56 -9.19 5.64 0.41
CA GLY A 56 -9.60 5.17 1.73
C GLY A 56 -10.59 6.12 2.41
N VAL A 57 -10.35 7.43 2.35
CA VAL A 57 -11.29 8.44 2.86
C VAL A 57 -12.60 8.42 2.07
N VAL A 58 -12.51 8.40 0.73
CA VAL A 58 -13.72 8.30 -0.13
C VAL A 58 -14.51 7.05 0.20
N GLY A 59 -13.84 5.89 0.29
CA GLY A 59 -14.48 4.62 0.63
C GLY A 59 -15.14 4.63 2.02
N ALA A 60 -14.56 5.34 2.99
CA ALA A 60 -15.17 5.53 4.30
C ALA A 60 -16.41 6.46 4.25
N VAL A 61 -16.44 7.42 3.34
CA VAL A 61 -17.61 8.30 3.14
C VAL A 61 -18.69 7.55 2.40
N THR A 62 -18.36 6.90 1.28
CA THR A 62 -19.29 6.14 0.46
C THR A 62 -18.57 5.01 -0.28
N ARG A 63 -19.27 3.87 -0.41
CA ARG A 63 -18.85 2.75 -1.28
C ARG A 63 -19.91 2.39 -2.31
N GLU A 64 -20.94 3.21 -2.46
CA GLU A 64 -22.09 2.93 -3.32
C GLU A 64 -21.70 2.82 -4.79
N GLY A 65 -22.25 1.83 -5.47
CA GLY A 65 -22.17 1.66 -6.92
C GLY A 65 -20.74 1.63 -7.47
N ALA A 66 -20.48 2.46 -8.47
CA ALA A 66 -19.20 2.54 -9.17
C ALA A 66 -18.05 3.08 -8.28
N ILE A 67 -18.37 3.91 -7.29
CA ILE A 67 -17.36 4.48 -6.40
C ILE A 67 -16.70 3.38 -5.58
N GLY A 68 -17.49 2.47 -5.00
CA GLY A 68 -16.96 1.34 -4.22
C GLY A 68 -16.05 0.45 -5.06
N TRP A 69 -16.43 0.16 -6.31
CA TRP A 69 -15.57 -0.61 -7.21
C TRP A 69 -14.28 0.12 -7.56
N THR A 70 -14.35 1.44 -7.77
CA THR A 70 -13.15 2.27 -8.02
C THR A 70 -12.20 2.23 -6.82
N VAL A 71 -12.72 2.40 -5.61
CA VAL A 71 -11.93 2.33 -4.36
C VAL A 71 -11.29 0.95 -4.21
N LEU A 72 -12.05 -0.13 -4.46
CA LEU A 72 -11.52 -1.50 -4.44
C LEU A 72 -10.36 -1.68 -5.42
N VAL A 73 -10.51 -1.22 -6.67
CA VAL A 73 -9.46 -1.30 -7.69
C VAL A 73 -8.21 -0.53 -7.27
N ILE A 74 -8.37 0.66 -6.69
CA ILE A 74 -7.23 1.47 -6.21
C ILE A 74 -6.47 0.74 -5.09
N PHE A 75 -7.16 0.11 -4.15
CA PHE A 75 -6.52 -0.72 -3.12
C PHE A 75 -5.85 -1.96 -3.71
N ALA A 76 -6.45 -2.62 -4.70
CA ALA A 76 -5.84 -3.75 -5.39
C ALA A 76 -4.56 -3.34 -6.14
N ILE A 77 -4.51 -2.14 -6.73
CA ILE A 77 -3.28 -1.57 -7.29
C ILE A 77 -2.22 -1.41 -6.19
N GLY A 78 -2.58 -0.93 -5.01
CA GLY A 78 -1.68 -0.84 -3.86
C GLY A 78 -1.09 -2.19 -3.44
N LEU A 79 -1.90 -3.25 -3.44
CA LEU A 79 -1.43 -4.63 -3.20
C LEU A 79 -0.40 -5.05 -4.24
N VAL A 80 -0.71 -4.87 -5.53
CA VAL A 80 0.18 -5.26 -6.64
C VAL A 80 1.49 -4.48 -6.57
N GLU A 81 1.45 -3.17 -6.33
CA GLU A 81 2.63 -2.32 -6.18
C GLU A 81 3.52 -2.80 -5.02
N GLY A 82 2.90 -3.13 -3.88
CA GLY A 82 3.63 -3.66 -2.72
C GLY A 82 4.31 -5.00 -3.01
N LEU A 83 3.65 -5.90 -3.74
CA LEU A 83 4.24 -7.18 -4.17
C LEU A 83 5.42 -6.97 -5.13
N ILE A 84 5.25 -6.11 -6.13
CA ILE A 84 6.33 -5.75 -7.06
C ILE A 84 7.50 -5.14 -6.30
N GLY A 85 7.25 -4.17 -5.42
CA GLY A 85 8.25 -3.53 -4.58
C GLY A 85 9.02 -4.55 -3.73
N THR A 86 8.31 -5.49 -3.09
CA THR A 86 8.93 -6.56 -2.29
C THR A 86 9.89 -7.40 -3.13
N VAL A 87 9.45 -7.84 -4.32
CA VAL A 87 10.30 -8.61 -5.24
C VAL A 87 11.53 -7.80 -5.68
N LEU A 88 11.37 -6.52 -6.00
CA LEU A 88 12.48 -5.66 -6.40
C LEU A 88 13.49 -5.45 -5.27
N HIS A 89 13.03 -5.27 -4.03
CA HIS A 89 13.90 -5.15 -2.86
C HIS A 89 14.66 -6.46 -2.58
N LEU A 90 13.98 -7.61 -2.63
CA LEU A 90 14.62 -8.91 -2.46
C LEU A 90 15.67 -9.19 -3.56
N ARG A 91 15.34 -8.90 -4.82
CA ARG A 91 16.30 -8.99 -5.91
C ARG A 91 17.51 -8.06 -5.71
N GLY A 92 17.27 -6.85 -5.21
CA GLY A 92 18.33 -5.90 -4.89
C GLY A 92 19.27 -6.43 -3.79
N ILE A 93 18.75 -7.08 -2.76
CA ILE A 93 19.53 -7.74 -1.70
C ILE A 93 20.35 -8.87 -2.29
N ALA A 94 19.73 -9.78 -3.05
CA ALA A 94 20.42 -10.92 -3.64
C ALA A 94 21.57 -10.49 -4.56
N ALA A 95 21.33 -9.51 -5.44
CA ALA A 95 22.30 -9.12 -6.46
C ALA A 95 23.40 -8.19 -5.96
N ARG A 96 23.12 -7.32 -4.97
CA ARG A 96 24.06 -6.26 -4.55
C ARG A 96 24.72 -6.49 -3.20
N ILE A 97 24.06 -7.25 -2.31
CA ILE A 97 24.54 -7.49 -0.94
C ILE A 97 25.09 -8.90 -0.79
N GLY A 98 24.73 -9.84 -1.67
CA GLY A 98 25.34 -11.18 -1.71
C GLY A 98 24.52 -12.27 -0.99
N GLY A 99 23.19 -12.24 -1.15
CA GLY A 99 22.28 -13.30 -0.72
C GLY A 99 21.45 -12.98 0.53
N PHE A 100 20.64 -13.96 0.97
CA PHE A 100 19.62 -13.80 2.00
C PHE A 100 20.12 -14.25 3.37
N THR A 101 20.85 -13.38 4.06
CA THR A 101 21.15 -13.52 5.50
C THR A 101 20.43 -12.42 6.27
N VAL A 102 20.22 -12.61 7.58
CA VAL A 102 19.61 -11.56 8.43
C VAL A 102 20.39 -10.26 8.33
N ARG A 103 21.73 -10.34 8.33
CA ARG A 103 22.62 -9.20 8.15
C ARG A 103 22.36 -8.48 6.81
N ASN A 104 22.20 -9.21 5.73
CA ASN A 104 21.98 -8.65 4.40
C ASN A 104 20.59 -8.04 4.25
N LEU A 105 19.58 -8.63 4.89
CA LEU A 105 18.21 -8.07 4.95
C LEU A 105 18.17 -6.71 5.65
N THR A 106 19.04 -6.50 6.64
CA THR A 106 19.14 -5.22 7.38
C THR A 106 20.07 -4.21 6.70
N ALA A 107 21.06 -4.66 5.94
CA ALA A 107 22.02 -3.80 5.24
C ALA A 107 21.53 -3.33 3.87
N GLY A 108 20.58 -4.05 3.26
CA GLY A 108 20.02 -3.76 1.95
C GLY A 108 18.77 -2.86 1.99
N PRO A 109 18.10 -2.70 0.84
CA PRO A 109 16.82 -2.01 0.80
C PRO A 109 15.78 -2.76 1.64
N PRO A 110 15.04 -2.09 2.56
CA PRO A 110 14.16 -2.74 3.52
C PRO A 110 12.98 -3.46 2.83
N PRO A 111 12.93 -4.81 2.81
CA PRO A 111 11.88 -5.54 2.09
C PRO A 111 10.52 -5.51 2.79
N LEU A 112 10.50 -5.29 4.11
CA LEU A 112 9.26 -5.22 4.89
C LEU A 112 8.43 -3.98 4.57
N LEU A 113 9.03 -2.91 4.08
CA LEU A 113 8.31 -1.67 3.79
C LEU A 113 7.35 -1.82 2.59
N PRO A 114 7.79 -2.31 1.40
CA PRO A 114 6.87 -2.59 0.32
C PRO A 114 5.90 -3.74 0.65
N PHE A 115 6.31 -4.72 1.45
CA PHE A 115 5.41 -5.76 1.94
C PHE A 115 4.26 -5.15 2.77
N ALA A 116 4.56 -4.26 3.71
CA ALA A 116 3.55 -3.56 4.50
C ALA A 116 2.62 -2.70 3.61
N PHE A 117 3.18 -2.05 2.58
CA PHE A 117 2.39 -1.31 1.60
C PHE A 117 1.36 -2.21 0.90
N GLY A 118 1.78 -3.39 0.43
CA GLY A 118 0.89 -4.37 -0.17
C GLY A 118 -0.14 -4.95 0.79
N ALA A 119 0.26 -5.24 2.04
CA ALA A 119 -0.65 -5.72 3.07
C ALA A 119 -1.75 -4.69 3.41
N LEU A 120 -1.40 -3.41 3.49
CA LEU A 120 -2.39 -2.34 3.63
C LEU A 120 -3.35 -2.27 2.43
N GLY A 121 -2.85 -2.47 1.21
CA GLY A 121 -3.66 -2.56 0.00
C GLY A 121 -4.67 -3.71 0.09
N LEU A 122 -4.20 -4.90 0.48
CA LEU A 122 -5.07 -6.07 0.66
C LEU A 122 -6.15 -5.82 1.72
N THR A 123 -5.75 -5.35 2.90
CA THR A 123 -6.71 -5.15 4.01
C THR A 123 -7.69 -4.03 3.73
N GLY A 124 -7.29 -2.97 3.01
CA GLY A 124 -8.19 -1.93 2.54
C GLY A 124 -9.21 -2.47 1.53
N ALA A 125 -8.78 -3.29 0.57
CA ALA A 125 -9.67 -3.96 -0.37
C ALA A 125 -10.70 -4.86 0.34
N LEU A 126 -10.26 -5.66 1.31
CA LEU A 126 -11.15 -6.50 2.12
C LEU A 126 -12.14 -5.65 2.93
N ALA A 127 -11.72 -4.50 3.47
CA ALA A 127 -12.59 -3.62 4.22
C ALA A 127 -13.70 -3.01 3.35
N VAL A 128 -13.39 -2.65 2.10
CA VAL A 128 -14.40 -2.16 1.13
C VAL A 128 -15.45 -3.24 0.84
N MET A 129 -15.03 -4.52 0.84
CA MET A 129 -15.89 -5.67 0.52
C MET A 129 -16.57 -6.27 1.76
N TRP A 130 -16.37 -5.71 2.95
CA TRP A 130 -16.72 -6.36 4.22
C TRP A 130 -18.14 -6.93 4.30
N ASP A 131 -19.13 -6.26 3.80
CA ASP A 131 -20.52 -6.73 3.84
C ASP A 131 -21.00 -7.33 2.49
N ALA A 132 -20.07 -7.72 1.62
CA ALA A 132 -20.39 -8.35 0.33
C ALA A 132 -20.48 -9.89 0.43
N TRP A 133 -20.42 -10.46 1.65
CA TRP A 133 -20.44 -11.89 1.94
C TRP A 133 -21.64 -12.26 2.81
#